data_b45f18df014b78d926a55b8fb23e1e8c
#
_entry.id   b45f18df014b78d926a55b8fb23e1e8c
#
_cell.length_a   1.000
_cell.length_b   1.000
_cell.length_c   1.000
_cell.angle_alpha   90.00
_cell.angle_beta   90.00
_cell.angle_gamma   90.00
#
_symmetry.space_group_name_H-M   'P 1'
#
loop_
_entity.id
_entity.type
_entity.pdbx_description
1 polymer ?
#
loop_
_entity_poly.entity_id
_entity_poly.type
_entity_poly.pdbx_seq_one_letter_code
_entity_poly.pdbx_strand_id
1 'polypeptide(L)'
;VTLSPTASNNIRVRLGDDGGWHDRRDHNELLAWESHVAQASEPPHIVVYAHGGLVSEAVGNSIIDTIEQRLFANAPNICHVSFLNRTGLFETLDQLSNSRAFTWLARAVTSVLSALQDASALPEHDGSPEVREDASQVAVKRARELHGRLQSRSLTDSIVDEVANKLLQLPEPQVAAALLEVARAVQRRAAARVVVKGRVRRDSASPVPASRNEFDAYLVEEVVRRFQLPPVSAWREMKRRVHAAFAPPHPGAAIVASVQRVRHIQPDARVSLIGHSLGGIWVEAYLACAGETGNDLHVDTVALLAPANSLASFRRVHRWQGTVWTQALLMGLTDAEEREEIDELSPLLGTLYPRTLLYLISNALEDQPAFPILGMQKFWEAPVPHDVHDLFQQVSWVPGIVDGQVIEQYSHGGFSTNPQVLAWLASRLVDS
;
A
#
# COMPACT_ATOMS: atom_id res chain seq x y z
N VAL A 1 -17.67 -42.84 -4.80
CA VAL A 1 -18.38 -41.82 -5.59
C VAL A 1 -17.95 -40.47 -5.03
N THR A 2 -16.91 -39.91 -5.62
CA THR A 2 -16.49 -38.53 -5.34
C THR A 2 -17.54 -37.64 -5.98
N LEU A 3 -18.30 -36.91 -5.17
CA LEU A 3 -19.14 -35.83 -5.65
C LEU A 3 -18.22 -34.82 -6.37
N SER A 4 -18.41 -34.66 -7.69
CA SER A 4 -17.79 -33.55 -8.41
C SER A 4 -18.22 -32.25 -7.72
N PRO A 5 -17.30 -31.35 -7.44
CA PRO A 5 -17.68 -30.02 -6.96
C PRO A 5 -18.67 -29.44 -8.00
N THR A 6 -19.79 -28.92 -7.52
CA THR A 6 -20.72 -28.16 -8.37
C THR A 6 -19.93 -27.01 -8.93
N ALA A 7 -19.66 -27.02 -10.24
CA ALA A 7 -18.93 -25.97 -10.93
C ALA A 7 -19.67 -24.67 -10.72
N SER A 8 -18.96 -23.64 -10.23
CA SER A 8 -19.47 -22.32 -9.93
C SER A 8 -18.86 -21.32 -10.90
N ASN A 9 -19.60 -20.28 -11.26
CA ASN A 9 -19.05 -19.13 -11.99
C ASN A 9 -17.96 -18.40 -11.17
N ASN A 10 -17.97 -18.55 -9.86
CA ASN A 10 -17.10 -17.82 -8.94
C ASN A 10 -16.19 -18.77 -8.19
N ILE A 11 -14.90 -18.45 -8.16
CA ILE A 11 -13.91 -19.17 -7.36
C ILE A 11 -13.02 -18.20 -6.56
N ARG A 12 -12.51 -18.70 -5.43
CA ARG A 12 -11.55 -17.99 -4.57
C ARG A 12 -10.29 -18.82 -4.45
N VAL A 13 -9.20 -18.25 -4.92
CA VAL A 13 -7.89 -18.89 -4.91
C VAL A 13 -7.06 -18.36 -3.75
N ARG A 14 -6.72 -19.25 -2.82
CA ARG A 14 -5.89 -18.92 -1.66
C ARG A 14 -4.42 -19.13 -1.97
N LEU A 15 -3.61 -18.21 -1.45
CA LEU A 15 -2.16 -18.29 -1.57
C LEU A 15 -1.53 -18.90 -0.32
N GLY A 16 -0.55 -19.74 -0.54
CA GLY A 16 0.38 -20.19 0.49
C GLY A 16 1.40 -19.09 0.86
N ASP A 17 2.13 -19.34 1.94
CA ASP A 17 3.11 -18.39 2.47
C ASP A 17 4.32 -18.18 1.56
N ASP A 18 4.57 -19.06 0.63
CA ASP A 18 5.62 -18.96 -0.39
C ASP A 18 5.14 -18.32 -1.71
N GLY A 19 3.84 -18.00 -1.82
CA GLY A 19 3.18 -17.57 -3.05
C GLY A 19 2.66 -18.73 -3.90
N GLY A 20 2.85 -19.98 -3.46
CA GLY A 20 2.31 -21.17 -4.08
C GLY A 20 0.84 -21.42 -3.76
N TRP A 21 0.35 -22.59 -4.13
CA TRP A 21 -1.00 -23.04 -3.79
C TRP A 21 -1.14 -23.25 -2.27
N HIS A 22 -2.21 -22.72 -1.70
CA HIS A 22 -2.51 -22.99 -0.30
C HIS A 22 -2.80 -24.48 -0.07
N ASP A 23 -3.60 -25.08 -0.96
CA ASP A 23 -3.79 -26.53 -1.01
C ASP A 23 -4.10 -27.02 -2.46
N ARG A 24 -4.12 -28.35 -2.64
CA ARG A 24 -4.46 -28.96 -3.94
C ARG A 24 -5.91 -28.75 -4.36
N ARG A 25 -6.77 -28.46 -3.42
CA ARG A 25 -8.20 -28.24 -3.68
C ARG A 25 -8.37 -26.96 -4.50
N ASP A 26 -7.68 -25.90 -4.14
CA ASP A 26 -7.75 -24.61 -4.87
C ASP A 26 -7.35 -24.79 -6.34
N HIS A 27 -6.32 -25.62 -6.62
CA HIS A 27 -5.94 -25.96 -8.01
C HIS A 27 -7.03 -26.74 -8.75
N ASN A 28 -7.64 -27.73 -8.12
CA ASN A 28 -8.71 -28.53 -8.73
C ASN A 28 -9.97 -27.69 -8.96
N GLU A 29 -10.28 -26.76 -8.08
CA GLU A 29 -11.39 -25.81 -8.23
C GLU A 29 -11.15 -24.88 -9.42
N LEU A 30 -9.91 -24.40 -9.65
CA LEU A 30 -9.57 -23.62 -10.83
C LEU A 30 -9.78 -24.41 -12.11
N LEU A 31 -9.36 -25.67 -12.19
CA LEU A 31 -9.56 -26.51 -13.37
C LEU A 31 -11.05 -26.81 -13.64
N ALA A 32 -11.85 -27.03 -12.57
CA ALA A 32 -13.28 -27.21 -12.69
C ALA A 32 -13.99 -25.94 -13.18
N TRP A 33 -13.60 -24.77 -12.65
CA TRP A 33 -14.07 -23.46 -13.08
C TRP A 33 -13.72 -23.21 -14.56
N GLU A 34 -12.47 -23.43 -14.97
CA GLU A 34 -12.03 -23.29 -16.36
C GLU A 34 -12.91 -24.12 -17.31
N SER A 35 -13.11 -25.40 -16.97
CA SER A 35 -13.94 -26.30 -17.78
C SER A 35 -15.40 -25.85 -17.88
N HIS A 36 -15.95 -25.32 -16.77
CA HIS A 36 -17.31 -24.81 -16.73
C HIS A 36 -17.45 -23.55 -17.58
N VAL A 37 -16.56 -22.58 -17.39
CA VAL A 37 -16.61 -21.29 -18.10
C VAL A 37 -16.35 -21.46 -19.61
N ALA A 38 -15.45 -22.37 -19.99
CA ALA A 38 -15.19 -22.68 -21.41
C ALA A 38 -16.38 -23.31 -22.13
N GLN A 39 -17.34 -23.91 -21.41
CA GLN A 39 -18.55 -24.51 -21.95
C GLN A 39 -19.80 -23.60 -21.85
N ALA A 40 -19.63 -22.36 -21.40
CA ALA A 40 -20.74 -21.41 -21.31
C ALA A 40 -21.44 -21.21 -22.68
N SER A 41 -22.77 -21.14 -22.68
CA SER A 41 -23.56 -20.95 -23.91
C SER A 41 -23.45 -19.53 -24.47
N GLU A 42 -23.11 -18.57 -23.64
CA GLU A 42 -22.86 -17.18 -24.00
C GLU A 42 -21.42 -16.82 -23.68
N PRO A 43 -20.80 -15.90 -24.44
CA PRO A 43 -19.44 -15.46 -24.16
C PRO A 43 -19.32 -14.94 -22.73
N PRO A 44 -18.43 -15.51 -21.88
CA PRO A 44 -18.30 -15.09 -20.51
C PRO A 44 -17.57 -13.75 -20.40
N HIS A 45 -17.90 -12.98 -19.36
CA HIS A 45 -17.05 -11.89 -18.92
C HIS A 45 -16.27 -12.34 -17.69
N ILE A 46 -14.98 -12.59 -17.87
CA ILE A 46 -14.09 -13.05 -16.81
C ILE A 46 -13.56 -11.84 -16.04
N VAL A 47 -13.83 -11.79 -14.74
CA VAL A 47 -13.33 -10.75 -13.85
C VAL A 47 -12.34 -11.36 -12.86
N VAL A 48 -11.10 -10.92 -12.90
CA VAL A 48 -10.07 -11.30 -11.92
C VAL A 48 -9.91 -10.17 -10.92
N TYR A 49 -10.16 -10.46 -9.65
CA TYR A 49 -10.10 -9.48 -8.57
C TYR A 49 -9.00 -9.83 -7.55
N ALA A 50 -8.23 -8.81 -7.17
CA ALA A 50 -7.23 -8.93 -6.10
C ALA A 50 -7.47 -7.82 -5.05
N HIS A 51 -7.71 -8.24 -3.80
CA HIS A 51 -7.95 -7.31 -2.68
C HIS A 51 -6.67 -6.70 -2.10
N GLY A 52 -6.83 -5.72 -1.21
CA GLY A 52 -5.75 -5.03 -0.51
C GLY A 52 -4.99 -5.91 0.49
N GLY A 53 -3.87 -5.39 0.98
CA GLY A 53 -2.92 -6.14 1.80
C GLY A 53 -3.18 -6.12 3.31
N LEU A 54 -4.04 -5.23 3.82
CA LEU A 54 -4.29 -5.05 5.27
C LEU A 54 -5.56 -5.78 5.73
N VAL A 55 -5.83 -6.97 5.22
CA VAL A 55 -7.05 -7.69 5.60
C VAL A 55 -6.73 -9.11 6.05
N SER A 56 -7.42 -9.54 7.10
CA SER A 56 -7.46 -10.95 7.47
C SER A 56 -8.21 -11.76 6.42
N GLU A 57 -8.03 -13.08 6.40
CA GLU A 57 -8.75 -13.96 5.48
C GLU A 57 -10.28 -13.80 5.61
N ALA A 58 -10.79 -13.62 6.82
CA ALA A 58 -12.22 -13.41 7.06
C ALA A 58 -12.74 -12.11 6.46
N VAL A 59 -11.98 -11.02 6.63
CA VAL A 59 -12.31 -9.72 6.04
C VAL A 59 -12.18 -9.77 4.52
N GLY A 60 -11.14 -10.41 3.98
CA GLY A 60 -10.96 -10.62 2.54
C GLY A 60 -12.15 -11.36 1.92
N ASN A 61 -12.64 -12.42 2.57
CA ASN A 61 -13.85 -13.12 2.13
C ASN A 61 -15.08 -12.20 2.15
N SER A 62 -15.29 -11.42 3.20
CA SER A 62 -16.41 -10.47 3.29
C SER A 62 -16.38 -9.39 2.21
N ILE A 63 -15.18 -8.92 1.84
CA ILE A 63 -15.00 -7.98 0.73
C ILE A 63 -15.41 -8.65 -0.58
N ILE A 64 -14.96 -9.89 -0.84
CA ILE A 64 -15.30 -10.62 -2.05
C ILE A 64 -16.80 -10.88 -2.11
N ASP A 65 -17.44 -11.27 -0.99
CA ASP A 65 -18.91 -11.41 -0.92
C ASP A 65 -19.63 -10.11 -1.32
N THR A 66 -19.13 -8.96 -0.86
CA THR A 66 -19.69 -7.65 -1.18
C THR A 66 -19.56 -7.33 -2.67
N ILE A 67 -18.40 -7.63 -3.26
CA ILE A 67 -18.15 -7.45 -4.70
C ILE A 67 -19.07 -8.36 -5.52
N GLU A 68 -19.14 -9.64 -5.17
CA GLU A 68 -20.04 -10.60 -5.85
C GLU A 68 -21.49 -10.13 -5.82
N GLN A 69 -21.97 -9.67 -4.66
CA GLN A 69 -23.33 -9.19 -4.50
C GLN A 69 -23.63 -7.87 -5.24
N ARG A 70 -22.69 -6.95 -5.30
CA ARG A 70 -22.93 -5.60 -5.83
C ARG A 70 -22.54 -5.43 -7.28
N LEU A 71 -21.44 -6.07 -7.72
CA LEU A 71 -20.98 -5.95 -9.10
C LEU A 71 -21.62 -7.01 -10.01
N PHE A 72 -21.85 -8.22 -9.50
CA PHE A 72 -22.15 -9.38 -10.35
C PHE A 72 -23.55 -9.96 -10.20
N ALA A 73 -24.32 -9.55 -9.19
CA ALA A 73 -25.67 -10.11 -8.92
C ALA A 73 -26.63 -10.01 -10.12
N ASN A 74 -26.50 -8.99 -10.96
CA ASN A 74 -27.36 -8.74 -12.12
C ASN A 74 -26.68 -9.04 -13.46
N ALA A 75 -25.53 -9.70 -13.45
CA ALA A 75 -24.74 -10.01 -14.64
C ALA A 75 -24.40 -11.51 -14.69
N PRO A 76 -25.34 -12.37 -15.17
CA PRO A 76 -25.23 -13.82 -15.09
C PRO A 76 -24.08 -14.40 -15.93
N ASN A 77 -23.56 -13.67 -16.91
CA ASN A 77 -22.42 -14.04 -17.72
C ASN A 77 -21.07 -13.71 -17.10
N ILE A 78 -21.05 -13.08 -15.93
CA ILE A 78 -19.78 -12.80 -15.23
C ILE A 78 -19.29 -14.07 -14.53
N CYS A 79 -18.02 -14.38 -14.80
CA CYS A 79 -17.28 -15.44 -14.18
C CYS A 79 -16.12 -14.83 -13.37
N HIS A 80 -16.07 -15.06 -12.08
CA HIS A 80 -15.21 -14.31 -11.17
C HIS A 80 -14.13 -15.19 -10.55
N VAL A 81 -12.89 -14.69 -10.57
CA VAL A 81 -11.74 -15.28 -9.88
C VAL A 81 -11.19 -14.27 -8.88
N SER A 82 -11.26 -14.60 -7.60
CA SER A 82 -10.69 -13.75 -6.54
C SER A 82 -9.45 -14.36 -5.94
N PHE A 83 -8.45 -13.50 -5.71
CA PHE A 83 -7.28 -13.88 -4.92
C PHE A 83 -7.49 -13.55 -3.44
N LEU A 84 -7.28 -14.55 -2.59
CA LEU A 84 -7.20 -14.40 -1.15
C LEU A 84 -5.74 -14.49 -0.70
N ASN A 85 -5.20 -13.37 -0.26
CA ASN A 85 -3.82 -13.27 0.21
C ASN A 85 -3.80 -13.02 1.72
N ARG A 86 -3.17 -13.92 2.47
CA ARG A 86 -2.83 -13.67 3.88
C ARG A 86 -1.62 -12.77 3.95
N THR A 87 -1.80 -11.56 4.45
CA THR A 87 -0.70 -10.62 4.60
C THR A 87 -0.35 -10.50 6.08
N GLY A 88 0.88 -10.73 6.46
CA GLY A 88 1.33 -10.52 7.84
C GLY A 88 1.51 -9.03 8.22
N LEU A 89 1.13 -8.09 7.35
CA LEU A 89 1.35 -6.66 7.60
C LEU A 89 0.43 -6.13 8.69
N PHE A 90 -0.85 -6.57 8.70
CA PHE A 90 -1.79 -6.19 9.76
C PHE A 90 -1.26 -6.60 11.14
N GLU A 91 -0.87 -7.85 11.29
CA GLU A 91 -0.35 -8.40 12.54
C GLU A 91 0.94 -7.69 12.98
N THR A 92 1.80 -7.30 12.04
CA THR A 92 3.03 -6.57 12.38
C THR A 92 2.76 -5.12 12.77
N LEU A 93 1.76 -4.46 12.17
CA LEU A 93 1.35 -3.11 12.56
C LEU A 93 0.64 -3.11 13.92
N ASP A 94 -0.22 -4.10 14.18
CA ASP A 94 -0.86 -4.28 15.49
C ASP A 94 0.18 -4.53 16.60
N GLN A 95 1.14 -5.41 16.38
CA GLN A 95 2.25 -5.62 17.29
C GLN A 95 3.07 -4.36 17.52
N LEU A 96 3.30 -3.55 16.46
CA LEU A 96 4.03 -2.29 16.57
C LEU A 96 3.30 -1.30 17.48
N SER A 97 1.97 -1.15 17.31
CA SER A 97 1.16 -0.22 18.10
C SER A 97 1.11 -0.59 19.58
N ASN A 98 1.07 -1.88 19.87
CA ASN A 98 1.02 -2.40 21.23
C ASN A 98 2.41 -2.50 21.89
N SER A 99 3.48 -2.21 21.13
CA SER A 99 4.85 -2.33 21.60
C SER A 99 5.24 -1.18 22.55
N ARG A 100 5.69 -1.57 23.75
CA ARG A 100 6.31 -0.63 24.71
C ARG A 100 7.60 -0.02 24.14
N ALA A 101 8.33 -0.78 23.33
CA ALA A 101 9.55 -0.34 22.70
C ALA A 101 9.30 0.75 21.65
N PHE A 102 8.27 0.61 20.81
CA PHE A 102 7.87 1.63 19.84
C PHE A 102 7.42 2.92 20.55
N THR A 103 6.56 2.80 21.57
CA THR A 103 6.11 3.94 22.39
C THR A 103 7.30 4.64 23.05
N TRP A 104 8.27 3.88 23.53
CA TRP A 104 9.48 4.45 24.11
C TRP A 104 10.33 5.16 23.06
N LEU A 105 10.54 4.54 21.89
CA LEU A 105 11.33 5.09 20.79
C LEU A 105 10.73 6.41 20.28
N ALA A 106 9.40 6.46 20.11
CA ALA A 106 8.68 7.67 19.77
C ALA A 106 8.91 8.79 20.83
N ARG A 107 8.81 8.46 22.12
CA ARG A 107 9.07 9.42 23.22
C ARG A 107 10.53 9.87 23.26
N ALA A 108 11.48 8.97 22.99
CA ALA A 108 12.89 9.30 22.95
C ALA A 108 13.21 10.31 21.85
N VAL A 109 12.71 10.06 20.62
CA VAL A 109 12.91 10.98 19.49
C VAL A 109 12.21 12.32 19.75
N THR A 110 10.98 12.32 20.28
CA THR A 110 10.27 13.55 20.66
C THR A 110 11.07 14.36 21.67
N SER A 111 11.66 13.72 22.68
CA SER A 111 12.49 14.40 23.69
C SER A 111 13.78 15.00 23.09
N VAL A 112 14.43 14.31 22.15
CA VAL A 112 15.59 14.83 21.42
C VAL A 112 15.20 16.01 20.53
N LEU A 113 14.04 15.94 19.87
CA LEU A 113 13.49 17.03 19.06
C LEU A 113 13.18 18.29 19.87
N SER A 114 12.53 18.13 21.02
CA SER A 114 12.27 19.26 21.92
C SER A 114 13.57 19.93 22.34
N ALA A 115 14.60 19.14 22.70
CA ALA A 115 15.91 19.68 23.07
C ALA A 115 16.60 20.44 21.90
N LEU A 116 16.43 19.97 20.67
CA LEU A 116 16.93 20.67 19.47
C LEU A 116 16.18 21.97 19.18
N GLN A 117 14.86 21.99 19.41
CA GLN A 117 14.03 23.18 19.24
C GLN A 117 14.34 24.24 20.30
N ASP A 118 14.47 23.83 21.56
CA ASP A 118 14.81 24.73 22.67
C ASP A 118 16.18 25.36 22.43
N ALA A 119 17.15 24.58 21.94
CA ALA A 119 18.49 25.09 21.64
C ALA A 119 18.51 26.03 20.40
N SER A 120 17.59 25.87 19.44
CA SER A 120 17.46 26.77 18.29
C SER A 120 16.64 28.04 18.58
N ALA A 121 15.85 28.05 19.67
CA ALA A 121 15.08 29.21 20.11
C ALA A 121 15.86 30.18 20.98
N LEU A 122 17.11 29.85 21.36
CA LEU A 122 17.99 30.79 22.01
C LEU A 122 18.33 31.96 21.07
N PRO A 123 18.26 33.24 21.51
CA PRO A 123 18.49 34.37 20.65
C PRO A 123 19.86 34.26 19.98
N GLU A 124 19.91 34.58 18.67
CA GLU A 124 21.16 34.66 17.91
C GLU A 124 22.12 35.65 18.58
N HIS A 125 22.85 35.16 19.53
CA HIS A 125 24.06 35.83 19.98
C HIS A 125 25.14 35.34 19.04
N ASP A 126 25.50 36.24 18.13
CA ASP A 126 26.71 36.21 17.33
C ASP A 126 27.05 34.80 16.76
N GLY A 127 26.73 34.60 15.51
CA GLY A 127 26.81 33.37 14.70
C GLY A 127 28.07 32.51 14.81
N SER A 128 28.55 32.26 16.02
CA SER A 128 29.72 31.44 16.28
C SER A 128 29.38 29.94 16.16
N PRO A 129 30.27 29.12 15.58
CA PRO A 129 30.13 27.67 15.47
C PRO A 129 29.90 26.96 16.81
N GLU A 130 30.34 27.54 17.93
CA GLU A 130 30.25 26.99 19.28
C GLU A 130 28.82 26.79 19.78
N VAL A 131 27.87 27.66 19.41
CA VAL A 131 26.46 27.52 19.83
C VAL A 131 25.76 26.34 19.14
N ARG A 132 26.18 25.99 17.92
CA ARG A 132 25.66 24.80 17.22
C ARG A 132 26.19 23.49 17.80
N GLU A 133 27.38 23.51 18.32
CA GLU A 133 27.99 22.35 18.98
C GLU A 133 27.29 22.04 20.30
N ASP A 134 26.90 23.08 21.04
CA ASP A 134 26.20 22.96 22.32
C ASP A 134 24.79 22.34 22.18
N ALA A 135 24.03 22.73 21.17
CA ALA A 135 22.71 22.13 20.89
C ALA A 135 22.80 20.62 20.56
N SER A 136 23.84 20.24 19.80
CA SER A 136 24.08 18.83 19.49
C SER A 136 24.52 18.05 20.73
N GLN A 137 25.31 18.64 21.60
CA GLN A 137 25.75 18.03 22.86
C GLN A 137 24.60 17.84 23.85
N VAL A 138 23.70 18.82 23.97
CA VAL A 138 22.50 18.70 24.80
C VAL A 138 21.60 17.57 24.30
N ALA A 139 21.37 17.48 22.98
CA ALA A 139 20.59 16.41 22.37
C ALA A 139 21.22 15.02 22.56
N VAL A 140 22.55 14.91 22.41
CA VAL A 140 23.32 13.69 22.68
C VAL A 140 23.23 13.31 24.15
N LYS A 141 23.40 14.26 25.08
CA LYS A 141 23.25 14.00 26.51
C LYS A 141 21.86 13.46 26.85
N ARG A 142 20.82 14.06 26.28
CA ARG A 142 19.43 13.61 26.47
C ARG A 142 19.17 12.21 25.93
N ALA A 143 19.71 11.90 24.75
CA ALA A 143 19.65 10.55 24.17
C ALA A 143 20.35 9.52 25.06
N ARG A 144 21.51 9.87 25.68
CA ARG A 144 22.23 9.03 26.64
C ARG A 144 21.45 8.75 27.91
N GLU A 145 20.83 9.78 28.50
CA GLU A 145 19.98 9.63 29.69
C GLU A 145 18.80 8.68 29.43
N LEU A 146 18.20 8.77 28.23
CA LEU A 146 17.11 7.92 27.82
C LEU A 146 17.56 6.47 27.58
N HIS A 147 18.72 6.26 27.00
CA HIS A 147 19.31 4.93 26.82
C HIS A 147 19.61 4.24 28.17
N GLY A 148 20.19 4.96 29.13
CA GLY A 148 20.45 4.42 30.47
C GLY A 148 19.18 4.02 31.22
N ARG A 149 18.06 4.75 31.02
CA ARG A 149 16.75 4.38 31.59
C ARG A 149 16.13 3.14 30.95
N LEU A 150 16.48 2.82 29.70
CA LEU A 150 16.04 1.59 29.01
C LEU A 150 16.73 0.36 29.53
N GLN A 151 18.05 0.42 29.69
CA GLN A 151 18.84 -0.70 30.19
C GLN A 151 18.41 -1.20 31.56
N SER A 152 17.76 -0.33 32.36
CA SER A 152 17.24 -0.67 33.67
C SER A 152 15.87 -1.35 33.68
N ARG A 153 15.22 -1.54 32.53
CA ARG A 153 13.89 -2.17 32.42
C ARG A 153 13.97 -3.45 31.59
N SER A 154 13.66 -4.58 32.20
CA SER A 154 13.48 -5.85 31.48
C SER A 154 12.30 -5.73 30.52
N LEU A 155 12.58 -5.74 29.21
CA LEU A 155 11.58 -5.77 28.13
C LEU A 155 11.50 -7.22 27.65
N THR A 156 10.43 -7.90 27.97
CA THR A 156 10.16 -9.28 27.50
C THR A 156 8.88 -9.31 26.70
N ASP A 157 8.91 -10.06 25.60
CA ASP A 157 7.81 -10.68 24.87
C ASP A 157 7.25 -10.06 23.58
N SER A 158 8.05 -9.51 22.65
CA SER A 158 7.59 -9.36 21.25
C SER A 158 8.74 -9.22 20.25
N ILE A 159 8.44 -9.43 18.95
CA ILE A 159 9.38 -9.19 17.82
C ILE A 159 9.92 -7.76 17.83
N VAL A 160 9.14 -6.81 18.31
CA VAL A 160 9.56 -5.40 18.44
C VAL A 160 10.53 -5.22 19.60
N ASP A 161 10.43 -6.06 20.63
CA ASP A 161 11.43 -6.10 21.70
C ASP A 161 12.77 -6.64 21.17
N GLU A 162 12.78 -7.46 20.11
CA GLU A 162 14.01 -7.87 19.45
C GLU A 162 14.74 -6.69 18.78
N VAL A 163 14.01 -5.79 18.12
CA VAL A 163 14.58 -4.56 17.54
C VAL A 163 15.04 -3.61 18.64
N ALA A 164 14.24 -3.44 19.69
CA ALA A 164 14.64 -2.66 20.86
C ALA A 164 15.86 -3.28 21.56
N ASN A 165 15.91 -4.59 21.68
CA ASN A 165 17.06 -5.30 22.22
C ASN A 165 18.29 -5.17 21.33
N LYS A 166 18.13 -5.20 20.01
CA LYS A 166 19.24 -4.90 19.07
C LYS A 166 19.75 -3.48 19.23
N LEU A 167 18.85 -2.50 19.38
CA LEU A 167 19.22 -1.11 19.66
C LEU A 167 19.91 -0.97 21.02
N LEU A 168 19.44 -1.68 22.05
CA LEU A 168 20.05 -1.69 23.39
C LEU A 168 21.43 -2.36 23.41
N GLN A 169 21.70 -3.29 22.50
CA GLN A 169 23.00 -3.93 22.34
C GLN A 169 24.01 -3.05 21.59
N LEU A 170 23.55 -2.00 20.88
CA LEU A 170 24.46 -1.04 20.26
C LEU A 170 25.16 -0.21 21.34
N PRO A 171 26.44 0.14 21.12
CA PRO A 171 27.12 1.10 21.98
C PRO A 171 26.32 2.39 22.10
N GLU A 172 26.22 2.93 23.31
CA GLU A 172 25.49 4.17 23.65
C GLU A 172 25.68 5.32 22.63
N PRO A 173 26.91 5.59 22.14
CA PRO A 173 27.12 6.64 21.15
C PRO A 173 26.39 6.39 19.82
N GLN A 174 26.24 5.13 19.40
CA GLN A 174 25.57 4.76 18.15
C GLN A 174 24.05 4.95 18.26
N VAL A 175 23.45 4.60 19.39
CA VAL A 175 22.03 4.83 19.67
C VAL A 175 21.73 6.33 19.71
N ALA A 176 22.56 7.10 20.41
CA ALA A 176 22.42 8.55 20.47
C ALA A 176 22.53 9.21 19.07
N ALA A 177 23.50 8.77 18.26
CA ALA A 177 23.66 9.25 16.90
C ALA A 177 22.45 8.91 16.02
N ALA A 178 21.92 7.69 16.12
CA ALA A 178 20.73 7.26 15.36
C ALA A 178 19.49 8.08 15.73
N LEU A 179 19.24 8.32 17.03
CA LEU A 179 18.12 9.14 17.47
C LEU A 179 18.26 10.61 17.01
N LEU A 180 19.48 11.16 17.05
CA LEU A 180 19.75 12.51 16.55
C LEU A 180 19.54 12.62 15.05
N GLU A 181 19.94 11.61 14.27
CA GLU A 181 19.71 11.59 12.82
C GLU A 181 18.21 11.51 12.49
N VAL A 182 17.41 10.70 13.20
CA VAL A 182 15.96 10.66 13.05
C VAL A 182 15.37 12.03 13.35
N ALA A 183 15.74 12.65 14.47
CA ALA A 183 15.27 13.97 14.86
C ALA A 183 15.57 15.02 13.79
N ARG A 184 16.80 15.05 13.25
CA ARG A 184 17.19 15.95 12.15
C ARG A 184 16.41 15.66 10.85
N ALA A 185 16.13 14.39 10.54
CA ALA A 185 15.36 14.02 9.35
C ALA A 185 13.91 14.54 9.46
N VAL A 186 13.28 14.37 10.62
CA VAL A 186 11.93 14.89 10.90
C VAL A 186 11.90 16.42 10.79
N GLN A 187 12.88 17.12 11.36
CA GLN A 187 12.98 18.58 11.23
C GLN A 187 13.13 19.04 9.77
N ARG A 188 14.01 18.38 8.99
CA ARG A 188 14.19 18.71 7.56
C ARG A 188 12.90 18.51 6.76
N ARG A 189 12.15 17.43 7.01
CA ARG A 189 10.87 17.16 6.32
C ARG A 189 9.80 18.19 6.70
N ALA A 190 9.72 18.56 7.97
CA ALA A 190 8.84 19.61 8.43
C ALA A 190 9.18 20.99 7.79
N ALA A 191 10.48 21.34 7.70
CA ALA A 191 10.94 22.58 7.10
C ALA A 191 10.73 22.63 5.58
N ALA A 192 10.99 21.52 4.86
CA ALA A 192 10.86 21.45 3.39
C ALA A 192 9.41 21.75 2.93
N ARG A 193 8.41 21.36 3.72
CA ARG A 193 7.00 21.63 3.41
C ARG A 193 6.62 23.10 3.46
N VAL A 194 7.25 23.87 4.33
CA VAL A 194 7.01 25.32 4.44
C VAL A 194 7.39 26.03 3.12
N VAL A 195 8.44 25.54 2.45
CA VAL A 195 8.91 26.12 1.18
C VAL A 195 7.98 25.77 0.01
N VAL A 196 7.36 24.59 -0.02
CA VAL A 196 6.49 24.14 -1.13
C VAL A 196 5.10 24.78 -1.06
N LYS A 197 4.54 25.07 0.10
CA LYS A 197 3.28 25.85 0.25
C LYS A 197 3.45 27.35 0.00
N GLY A 198 4.67 27.84 -0.06
CA GLY A 198 5.00 29.24 -0.28
C GLY A 198 5.15 29.60 -1.75
N ARG A 199 4.05 29.84 -2.49
CA ARG A 199 4.08 31.04 -3.34
C ARG A 199 4.48 32.17 -2.42
N VAL A 200 5.71 32.64 -2.61
CA VAL A 200 6.35 33.68 -1.81
C VAL A 200 5.39 34.87 -1.58
N ARG A 201 4.64 34.88 -0.51
CA ARG A 201 4.25 36.12 0.14
C ARG A 201 5.46 36.54 0.98
N ARG A 202 6.18 37.52 0.45
CA ARG A 202 7.19 38.25 1.19
C ARG A 202 6.46 39.15 2.22
N ASP A 203 5.91 38.58 3.24
CA ASP A 203 5.54 39.31 4.43
C ASP A 203 5.80 38.42 5.63
N SER A 204 6.77 38.84 6.40
CA SER A 204 7.13 38.48 7.76
C SER A 204 6.10 37.66 8.53
N ALA A 205 6.11 36.36 8.37
CA ALA A 205 5.49 35.46 9.33
C ALA A 205 6.44 34.28 9.52
N SER A 206 6.80 34.02 10.77
CA SER A 206 7.49 32.80 11.20
C SER A 206 6.89 31.57 10.52
N PRO A 207 7.68 30.58 10.11
CA PRO A 207 7.16 29.38 9.50
C PRO A 207 6.10 28.77 10.42
N VAL A 208 4.86 28.65 9.91
CA VAL A 208 3.78 27.96 10.64
C VAL A 208 4.30 26.56 10.92
N PRO A 209 4.44 26.15 12.18
CA PRO A 209 4.88 24.80 12.49
C PRO A 209 3.92 23.80 11.84
N ALA A 210 4.46 22.71 11.29
CA ALA A 210 3.67 21.56 10.88
C ALA A 210 2.71 21.21 12.03
N SER A 211 1.44 20.89 11.74
CA SER A 211 0.51 20.49 12.79
C SER A 211 1.13 19.35 13.61
N ARG A 212 0.75 19.21 14.86
CA ARG A 212 1.24 18.11 15.71
C ARG A 212 1.08 16.75 15.03
N ASN A 213 -0.06 16.54 14.37
CA ASN A 213 -0.37 15.32 13.64
C ASN A 213 0.61 15.05 12.49
N GLU A 214 1.03 16.06 11.74
CA GLU A 214 2.03 15.91 10.67
C GLU A 214 3.40 15.54 11.24
N PHE A 215 3.76 16.14 12.34
CA PHE A 215 5.02 15.85 13.00
C PHE A 215 5.06 14.42 13.55
N ASP A 216 3.98 13.97 14.18
CA ASP A 216 3.85 12.60 14.68
C ASP A 216 3.91 11.58 13.54
N ALA A 217 3.29 11.87 12.39
CA ALA A 217 3.39 11.02 11.21
C ALA A 217 4.83 10.92 10.66
N TYR A 218 5.55 12.04 10.54
CA TYR A 218 6.97 12.00 10.13
C TYR A 218 7.83 11.22 11.09
N LEU A 219 7.55 11.34 12.40
CA LEU A 219 8.25 10.59 13.43
C LEU A 219 8.05 9.08 13.25
N VAL A 220 6.82 8.62 13.09
CA VAL A 220 6.51 7.20 12.85
C VAL A 220 7.23 6.69 11.60
N GLU A 221 7.11 7.40 10.49
CA GLU A 221 7.72 7.02 9.21
C GLU A 221 9.25 6.90 9.31
N GLU A 222 9.93 7.88 9.93
CA GLU A 222 11.38 7.85 10.09
C GLU A 222 11.85 6.76 11.06
N VAL A 223 11.11 6.52 12.14
CA VAL A 223 11.41 5.45 13.08
C VAL A 223 11.25 4.09 12.43
N VAL A 224 10.11 3.84 11.76
CA VAL A 224 9.85 2.56 11.08
C VAL A 224 10.92 2.29 10.03
N ARG A 225 11.25 3.27 9.21
CA ARG A 225 12.23 3.15 8.14
C ARG A 225 13.65 3.00 8.67
N ARG A 226 14.09 3.87 9.56
CA ARG A 226 15.49 3.92 10.03
C ARG A 226 15.88 2.69 10.81
N PHE A 227 14.98 2.19 11.63
CA PHE A 227 15.23 1.01 12.44
C PHE A 227 14.78 -0.29 11.78
N GLN A 228 14.32 -0.24 10.51
CA GLN A 228 13.88 -1.41 9.73
C GLN A 228 12.90 -2.29 10.53
N LEU A 229 11.88 -1.64 11.12
CA LEU A 229 10.91 -2.33 11.95
C LEU A 229 10.12 -3.40 11.16
N PRO A 230 9.50 -4.38 11.83
CA PRO A 230 8.83 -5.51 11.18
C PRO A 230 7.90 -5.18 10.01
N PRO A 231 7.13 -4.05 9.99
CA PRO A 231 6.34 -3.70 8.82
C PRO A 231 7.12 -3.58 7.51
N VAL A 232 8.40 -3.16 7.57
CA VAL A 232 9.26 -3.06 6.37
C VAL A 232 9.53 -4.44 5.77
N SER A 233 9.87 -5.42 6.60
CA SER A 233 10.10 -6.79 6.15
C SER A 233 8.81 -7.46 5.69
N ALA A 234 7.69 -7.23 6.39
CA ALA A 234 6.38 -7.75 6.02
C ALA A 234 5.95 -7.21 4.63
N TRP A 235 6.11 -5.91 4.38
CA TRP A 235 5.81 -5.31 3.07
C TRP A 235 6.66 -5.91 1.94
N ARG A 236 7.96 -6.07 2.15
CA ARG A 236 8.85 -6.71 1.17
C ARG A 236 8.44 -8.14 0.89
N GLU A 237 8.09 -8.90 1.94
CA GLU A 237 7.64 -10.28 1.82
C GLU A 237 6.31 -10.38 1.07
N MET A 238 5.36 -9.48 1.32
CA MET A 238 4.11 -9.43 0.57
C MET A 238 4.35 -9.23 -0.93
N LYS A 239 5.20 -8.28 -1.31
CA LYS A 239 5.57 -8.06 -2.71
C LYS A 239 6.25 -9.31 -3.31
N ARG A 240 7.16 -9.92 -2.57
CA ARG A 240 7.83 -11.15 -2.99
C ARG A 240 6.84 -12.28 -3.27
N ARG A 241 5.86 -12.48 -2.37
CA ARG A 241 4.81 -13.50 -2.54
C ARG A 241 3.95 -13.25 -3.77
N VAL A 242 3.55 -12.01 -4.01
CA VAL A 242 2.82 -11.64 -5.22
C VAL A 242 3.60 -12.05 -6.47
N HIS A 243 4.86 -11.64 -6.57
CA HIS A 243 5.67 -12.01 -7.74
C HIS A 243 5.92 -13.52 -7.85
N ALA A 244 6.15 -14.21 -6.73
CA ALA A 244 6.31 -15.66 -6.71
C ALA A 244 5.07 -16.41 -7.21
N ALA A 245 3.87 -15.89 -6.92
CA ALA A 245 2.62 -16.51 -7.35
C ALA A 245 2.47 -16.58 -8.88
N PHE A 246 3.19 -15.74 -9.63
CA PHE A 246 3.18 -15.75 -11.09
C PHE A 246 4.33 -16.59 -11.72
N ALA A 247 5.16 -17.22 -10.92
CA ALA A 247 6.14 -18.20 -11.40
C ALA A 247 5.47 -19.59 -11.55
N PRO A 248 5.52 -20.25 -12.72
CA PRO A 248 4.97 -21.60 -12.85
C PRO A 248 5.64 -22.60 -11.88
N PRO A 249 4.88 -23.52 -11.25
CA PRO A 249 3.45 -23.85 -11.46
C PRO A 249 2.50 -23.18 -10.45
N HIS A 250 2.79 -21.99 -10.00
CA HIS A 250 2.05 -21.30 -8.94
C HIS A 250 0.69 -20.75 -9.41
N PRO A 251 -0.22 -20.40 -8.48
CA PRO A 251 -1.62 -20.08 -8.78
C PRO A 251 -1.82 -18.89 -9.70
N GLY A 252 -1.03 -17.83 -9.59
CA GLY A 252 -1.14 -16.66 -10.47
C GLY A 252 -0.88 -17.02 -11.93
N ALA A 253 0.22 -17.75 -12.21
CA ALA A 253 0.54 -18.24 -13.55
C ALA A 253 -0.53 -19.23 -14.07
N ALA A 254 -1.07 -20.08 -13.19
CA ALA A 254 -2.14 -21.02 -13.55
C ALA A 254 -3.43 -20.30 -13.93
N ILE A 255 -3.81 -19.22 -13.23
CA ILE A 255 -4.99 -18.43 -13.58
C ILE A 255 -4.80 -17.72 -14.93
N VAL A 256 -3.62 -17.11 -15.18
CA VAL A 256 -3.31 -16.56 -16.52
C VAL A 256 -3.51 -17.61 -17.60
N ALA A 257 -2.95 -18.81 -17.42
CA ALA A 257 -3.07 -19.90 -18.37
C ALA A 257 -4.52 -20.39 -18.54
N SER A 258 -5.31 -20.46 -17.45
CA SER A 258 -6.72 -20.86 -17.49
C SER A 258 -7.56 -19.84 -18.28
N VAL A 259 -7.38 -18.55 -18.01
CA VAL A 259 -8.08 -17.47 -18.74
C VAL A 259 -7.69 -17.50 -20.22
N GLN A 260 -6.43 -17.73 -20.56
CA GLN A 260 -5.98 -17.89 -21.95
C GLN A 260 -6.68 -19.05 -22.65
N ARG A 261 -6.78 -20.22 -21.99
CA ARG A 261 -7.48 -21.39 -22.56
C ARG A 261 -8.97 -21.14 -22.76
N VAL A 262 -9.63 -20.47 -21.79
CA VAL A 262 -11.03 -20.07 -21.95
C VAL A 262 -11.18 -19.15 -23.16
N ARG A 263 -10.36 -18.12 -23.30
CA ARG A 263 -10.42 -17.21 -24.45
C ARG A 263 -10.11 -17.90 -25.79
N HIS A 264 -9.26 -18.88 -25.79
CA HIS A 264 -9.01 -19.67 -27.01
C HIS A 264 -10.24 -20.46 -27.45
N ILE A 265 -11.04 -20.97 -26.50
CA ILE A 265 -12.28 -21.71 -26.76
C ILE A 265 -13.45 -20.75 -27.02
N GLN A 266 -13.49 -19.63 -26.32
CA GLN A 266 -14.50 -18.58 -26.36
C GLN A 266 -13.84 -17.24 -26.79
N PRO A 267 -13.58 -17.01 -28.09
CA PRO A 267 -12.83 -15.82 -28.54
C PRO A 267 -13.47 -14.48 -28.17
N ASP A 268 -14.80 -14.47 -28.04
CA ASP A 268 -15.58 -13.29 -27.64
C ASP A 268 -15.66 -13.11 -26.12
N ALA A 269 -15.02 -13.97 -25.33
CA ALA A 269 -14.94 -13.79 -23.87
C ALA A 269 -14.20 -12.50 -23.54
N ARG A 270 -14.77 -11.71 -22.63
CA ARG A 270 -14.16 -10.47 -22.13
C ARG A 270 -13.36 -10.75 -20.87
N VAL A 271 -12.27 -10.02 -20.65
CA VAL A 271 -11.41 -10.16 -19.47
C VAL A 271 -11.18 -8.81 -18.82
N SER A 272 -11.50 -8.71 -17.54
CA SER A 272 -11.23 -7.51 -16.74
C SER A 272 -10.42 -7.85 -15.50
N LEU A 273 -9.46 -6.99 -15.18
CA LEU A 273 -8.64 -7.09 -13.96
C LEU A 273 -8.99 -5.95 -13.02
N ILE A 274 -9.24 -6.26 -11.77
CA ILE A 274 -9.51 -5.27 -10.72
C ILE A 274 -8.51 -5.48 -9.59
N GLY A 275 -7.77 -4.43 -9.22
CA GLY A 275 -6.82 -4.46 -8.12
C GLY A 275 -7.04 -3.31 -7.13
N HIS A 276 -7.21 -3.62 -5.85
CA HIS A 276 -7.25 -2.63 -4.78
C HIS A 276 -5.96 -2.67 -3.96
N SER A 277 -5.33 -1.53 -3.75
CA SER A 277 -4.12 -1.42 -2.91
C SER A 277 -2.99 -2.38 -3.36
N LEU A 278 -2.60 -3.36 -2.53
CA LEU A 278 -1.68 -4.45 -2.91
C LEU A 278 -2.16 -5.22 -4.15
N GLY A 279 -3.49 -5.32 -4.34
CA GLY A 279 -4.08 -5.92 -5.51
C GLY A 279 -3.66 -5.26 -6.83
N GLY A 280 -3.26 -4.01 -6.81
CA GLY A 280 -2.64 -3.35 -7.96
C GLY A 280 -1.33 -4.03 -8.38
N ILE A 281 -0.47 -4.43 -7.42
CA ILE A 281 0.78 -5.18 -7.69
C ILE A 281 0.46 -6.55 -8.29
N TRP A 282 -0.66 -7.17 -7.87
CA TRP A 282 -1.19 -8.39 -8.46
C TRP A 282 -1.55 -8.22 -9.93
N VAL A 283 -2.30 -7.16 -10.24
CA VAL A 283 -2.67 -6.81 -11.62
C VAL A 283 -1.43 -6.58 -12.48
N GLU A 284 -0.44 -5.85 -11.96
CA GLU A 284 0.84 -5.65 -12.64
C GLU A 284 1.54 -6.98 -12.96
N ALA A 285 1.63 -7.87 -11.97
CA ALA A 285 2.26 -9.18 -12.14
C ALA A 285 1.48 -10.08 -13.11
N TYR A 286 0.14 -10.01 -13.12
CA TYR A 286 -0.71 -10.69 -14.10
C TYR A 286 -0.40 -10.23 -15.53
N LEU A 287 -0.40 -8.91 -15.76
CA LEU A 287 -0.11 -8.32 -17.07
C LEU A 287 1.31 -8.68 -17.55
N ALA A 288 2.28 -8.68 -16.62
CA ALA A 288 3.65 -9.09 -16.93
C ALA A 288 3.70 -10.57 -17.35
N CYS A 289 3.08 -11.47 -16.58
CA CYS A 289 3.03 -12.89 -16.88
C CYS A 289 2.33 -13.15 -18.22
N ALA A 290 1.20 -12.51 -18.49
CA ALA A 290 0.48 -12.62 -19.76
C ALA A 290 1.33 -12.14 -20.95
N GLY A 291 2.04 -11.00 -20.78
CA GLY A 291 2.89 -10.47 -21.83
C GLY A 291 4.15 -11.29 -22.11
N GLU A 292 4.74 -11.90 -21.07
CA GLU A 292 5.94 -12.74 -21.20
C GLU A 292 5.65 -14.11 -21.84
N THR A 293 4.44 -14.64 -21.66
CA THR A 293 4.04 -15.90 -22.27
C THR A 293 3.82 -15.81 -23.78
N GLY A 294 3.73 -14.59 -24.34
CA GLY A 294 3.58 -14.36 -25.77
C GLY A 294 2.30 -14.91 -26.39
N ASN A 295 1.31 -15.22 -25.55
CA ASN A 295 0.02 -15.77 -25.98
C ASN A 295 -0.99 -14.64 -26.22
N ASP A 296 -1.98 -14.89 -27.07
CA ASP A 296 -3.03 -13.94 -27.49
C ASP A 296 -4.04 -13.58 -26.37
N LEU A 297 -3.58 -13.51 -25.12
CA LEU A 297 -4.42 -13.05 -24.03
C LEU A 297 -4.57 -11.53 -24.10
N HIS A 298 -5.78 -11.07 -24.37
CA HIS A 298 -6.15 -9.67 -24.30
C HIS A 298 -6.99 -9.42 -23.05
N VAL A 299 -6.62 -8.40 -22.28
CA VAL A 299 -7.37 -7.88 -21.15
C VAL A 299 -8.08 -6.61 -21.60
N ASP A 300 -9.39 -6.60 -21.55
CA ASP A 300 -10.21 -5.52 -22.07
C ASP A 300 -10.19 -4.30 -21.16
N THR A 301 -10.27 -4.54 -19.85
CA THR A 301 -10.28 -3.47 -18.84
C THR A 301 -9.35 -3.78 -17.67
N VAL A 302 -8.56 -2.79 -17.27
CA VAL A 302 -7.77 -2.80 -16.03
C VAL A 302 -8.29 -1.69 -15.12
N ALA A 303 -8.76 -2.03 -13.93
CA ALA A 303 -9.24 -1.08 -12.92
C ALA A 303 -8.36 -1.14 -11.66
N LEU A 304 -7.78 -0.02 -11.28
CA LEU A 304 -6.91 0.14 -10.14
C LEU A 304 -7.53 1.08 -9.11
N LEU A 305 -7.82 0.55 -7.93
CA LEU A 305 -8.42 1.29 -6.81
C LEU A 305 -7.34 1.54 -5.75
N ALA A 306 -6.96 2.79 -5.58
CA ALA A 306 -5.88 3.22 -4.66
C ALA A 306 -4.65 2.26 -4.68
N PRO A 307 -4.06 1.99 -5.88
CA PRO A 307 -3.06 0.94 -6.03
C PRO A 307 -1.75 1.28 -5.31
N ALA A 308 -1.14 0.26 -4.70
CA ALA A 308 0.14 0.39 -3.99
C ALA A 308 1.37 0.15 -4.89
N ASN A 309 1.19 0.01 -6.19
CA ASN A 309 2.27 -0.08 -7.17
C ASN A 309 3.15 1.17 -7.15
N SER A 310 4.44 1.01 -7.43
CA SER A 310 5.24 2.17 -7.80
C SER A 310 4.89 2.64 -9.22
N LEU A 311 5.02 3.95 -9.46
CA LEU A 311 4.92 4.50 -10.83
C LEU A 311 5.92 3.81 -11.77
N ALA A 312 7.15 3.57 -11.29
CA ALA A 312 8.21 2.96 -12.08
C ALA A 312 7.93 1.48 -12.39
N SER A 313 7.30 0.71 -11.46
CA SER A 313 6.98 -0.69 -11.73
C SER A 313 5.83 -0.83 -12.71
N PHE A 314 4.77 -0.06 -12.54
CA PHE A 314 3.62 -0.10 -13.45
C PHE A 314 3.99 0.35 -14.87
N ARG A 315 4.92 1.30 -15.01
CA ARG A 315 5.45 1.71 -16.30
C ARG A 315 6.05 0.54 -17.11
N ARG A 316 6.57 -0.48 -16.45
CA ARG A 316 7.16 -1.65 -17.16
C ARG A 316 6.12 -2.46 -17.93
N VAL A 317 4.86 -2.49 -17.49
CA VAL A 317 3.78 -3.21 -18.20
C VAL A 317 3.22 -2.42 -19.38
N HIS A 318 3.59 -1.14 -19.54
CA HIS A 318 3.24 -0.32 -20.69
C HIS A 318 3.63 -0.97 -22.04
N ARG A 319 4.78 -1.65 -22.08
CA ARG A 319 5.26 -2.32 -23.30
C ARG A 319 4.27 -3.32 -23.90
N TRP A 320 3.27 -3.75 -23.13
CA TRP A 320 2.22 -4.67 -23.57
C TRP A 320 0.85 -4.00 -23.77
N GLN A 321 0.77 -2.67 -23.59
CA GLN A 321 -0.44 -1.93 -23.91
C GLN A 321 -0.72 -1.99 -25.43
N GLY A 322 -2.00 -2.18 -25.79
CA GLY A 322 -2.41 -2.41 -27.18
C GLY A 322 -2.24 -3.85 -27.66
N THR A 323 -1.46 -4.68 -26.95
CA THR A 323 -1.30 -6.11 -27.27
C THR A 323 -1.93 -7.00 -26.21
N VAL A 324 -1.61 -6.81 -24.93
CA VAL A 324 -2.13 -7.59 -23.81
C VAL A 324 -3.32 -6.90 -23.13
N TRP A 325 -3.36 -5.59 -23.12
CA TRP A 325 -4.44 -4.80 -22.49
C TRP A 325 -4.69 -3.50 -23.25
N THR A 326 -5.93 -2.98 -23.15
CA THR A 326 -6.36 -1.83 -23.95
C THR A 326 -6.36 -0.56 -23.14
N GLN A 327 -7.08 -0.55 -22.01
CA GLN A 327 -7.31 0.64 -21.21
C GLN A 327 -7.11 0.36 -19.72
N ALA A 328 -6.67 1.37 -19.00
CA ALA A 328 -6.63 1.35 -17.55
C ALA A 328 -7.47 2.48 -16.96
N LEU A 329 -8.12 2.19 -15.86
CA LEU A 329 -8.86 3.11 -15.01
C LEU A 329 -8.13 3.20 -13.67
N LEU A 330 -7.95 4.39 -13.14
CA LEU A 330 -7.40 4.60 -11.81
C LEU A 330 -8.35 5.47 -11.00
N MET A 331 -8.63 5.03 -9.78
CA MET A 331 -9.31 5.84 -8.78
C MET A 331 -8.50 5.79 -7.48
N GLY A 332 -8.20 6.93 -6.90
CA GLY A 332 -7.48 7.08 -5.64
C GLY A 332 -8.08 8.18 -4.77
N LEU A 333 -7.60 8.30 -3.53
CA LEU A 333 -7.95 9.42 -2.66
C LEU A 333 -7.22 10.70 -3.10
N THR A 334 -7.86 11.84 -2.82
CA THR A 334 -7.14 13.13 -2.89
C THR A 334 -5.98 13.15 -1.88
N ASP A 335 -4.93 13.92 -2.16
CA ASP A 335 -3.79 14.06 -1.23
C ASP A 335 -4.22 14.61 0.14
N ALA A 336 -5.28 15.40 0.18
CA ALA A 336 -5.85 15.92 1.42
C ALA A 336 -6.41 14.79 2.29
N GLU A 337 -7.25 13.94 1.72
CA GLU A 337 -7.85 12.81 2.44
C GLU A 337 -6.79 11.79 2.88
N GLU A 338 -5.82 11.48 2.02
CA GLU A 338 -4.74 10.57 2.39
C GLU A 338 -3.90 11.03 3.58
N ARG A 339 -3.86 12.33 3.84
CA ARG A 339 -3.13 12.93 4.98
C ARG A 339 -3.93 12.99 6.27
N GLU A 340 -5.24 12.93 6.18
CA GLU A 340 -6.16 13.13 7.30
C GLU A 340 -6.98 11.88 7.63
N GLU A 341 -6.70 10.75 6.97
CA GLU A 341 -7.40 9.50 7.24
C GLU A 341 -7.04 8.96 8.62
N ILE A 342 -8.02 8.97 9.51
CA ILE A 342 -7.87 8.50 10.89
C ILE A 342 -8.28 7.02 11.02
N ASP A 343 -9.11 6.51 10.12
CA ASP A 343 -9.87 5.29 10.36
C ASP A 343 -9.12 4.00 10.02
N GLU A 344 -8.24 3.98 9.02
CA GLU A 344 -7.60 2.74 8.56
C GLU A 344 -6.53 2.23 9.52
N LEU A 345 -5.58 3.08 9.89
CA LEU A 345 -4.46 2.71 10.74
C LEU A 345 -4.66 3.09 12.21
N SER A 346 -5.72 3.84 12.53
CA SER A 346 -6.04 4.25 13.91
C SER A 346 -6.23 3.07 14.88
N PRO A 347 -6.88 1.96 14.50
CA PRO A 347 -6.93 0.79 15.37
C PRO A 347 -5.55 0.18 15.63
N LEU A 348 -4.59 0.39 14.73
CA LEU A 348 -3.26 -0.20 14.75
C LEU A 348 -2.19 0.73 15.32
N LEU A 349 -2.18 1.99 14.92
CA LEU A 349 -1.16 2.96 15.29
C LEU A 349 -1.71 4.11 16.19
N GLY A 350 -3.01 4.04 16.50
CA GLY A 350 -3.68 5.05 17.32
C GLY A 350 -3.65 6.43 16.67
N THR A 351 -3.73 7.48 17.48
CA THR A 351 -3.63 8.87 17.03
C THR A 351 -2.23 9.28 16.57
N LEU A 352 -1.26 8.36 16.62
CA LEU A 352 0.14 8.66 16.28
C LEU A 352 0.37 8.71 14.75
N TYR A 353 -0.50 8.08 13.97
CA TYR A 353 -0.34 8.05 12.51
C TYR A 353 -1.66 8.36 11.78
N PRO A 354 -1.97 9.63 11.56
CA PRO A 354 -3.21 10.07 10.91
C PRO A 354 -3.07 10.14 9.38
N ARG A 355 -2.55 9.10 8.76
CA ARG A 355 -2.37 9.03 7.30
C ARG A 355 -2.71 7.64 6.80
N THR A 356 -3.01 7.55 5.50
CA THR A 356 -3.26 6.26 4.84
C THR A 356 -2.06 5.33 4.87
N LEU A 357 -2.34 4.05 4.64
CA LEU A 357 -1.31 3.04 4.42
C LEU A 357 -0.37 3.40 3.25
N LEU A 358 -0.88 4.01 2.17
CA LEU A 358 -0.03 4.41 1.03
C LEU A 358 1.04 5.43 1.44
N TYR A 359 0.70 6.33 2.36
CA TYR A 359 1.69 7.26 2.93
C TYR A 359 2.78 6.54 3.71
N LEU A 360 2.40 5.54 4.52
CA LEU A 360 3.37 4.71 5.27
C LEU A 360 4.26 3.92 4.30
N ILE A 361 3.68 3.29 3.28
CA ILE A 361 4.42 2.58 2.24
C ILE A 361 5.40 3.52 1.56
N SER A 362 4.94 4.64 1.05
CA SER A 362 5.75 5.63 0.30
C SER A 362 6.92 6.18 1.11
N ASN A 363 6.74 6.39 2.42
CA ASN A 363 7.70 7.10 3.24
C ASN A 363 8.57 6.20 4.12
N ALA A 364 8.08 5.00 4.45
CA ALA A 364 8.72 4.15 5.46
C ALA A 364 8.98 2.71 5.03
N LEU A 365 8.14 2.11 4.18
CA LEU A 365 8.24 0.69 3.85
C LEU A 365 9.01 0.40 2.57
N GLU A 366 9.17 1.40 1.69
CA GLU A 366 9.99 1.34 0.49
C GLU A 366 11.44 1.75 0.78
N ASP A 367 12.34 1.51 -0.18
CA ASP A 367 13.79 1.69 0.02
C ASP A 367 14.19 3.13 0.27
N GLN A 368 13.42 4.11 -0.19
CA GLN A 368 13.66 5.53 0.02
C GLN A 368 12.38 6.28 0.39
N PRO A 369 12.45 7.36 1.19
CA PRO A 369 11.28 8.15 1.54
C PRO A 369 10.73 8.91 0.31
N ALA A 370 9.44 9.18 0.33
CA ALA A 370 8.68 9.78 -0.76
C ALA A 370 8.75 8.95 -2.05
N PHE A 371 8.77 7.63 -1.90
CA PHE A 371 8.77 6.70 -3.02
C PHE A 371 7.47 6.87 -3.85
N PRO A 372 7.56 7.07 -5.18
CA PRO A 372 6.39 7.38 -5.98
C PRO A 372 5.45 6.18 -6.10
N ILE A 373 4.28 6.27 -5.45
CA ILE A 373 3.20 5.28 -5.48
C ILE A 373 2.13 5.74 -6.47
N LEU A 374 1.68 4.84 -7.32
CA LEU A 374 0.72 5.08 -8.39
C LEU A 374 -0.63 5.60 -7.87
N GLY A 375 -1.13 5.05 -6.77
CA GLY A 375 -2.41 5.40 -6.16
C GLY A 375 -2.43 6.72 -5.38
N MET A 376 -1.36 7.51 -5.35
CA MET A 376 -1.25 8.75 -4.57
C MET A 376 -1.28 9.98 -5.44
N GLN A 377 -2.29 10.84 -5.28
CA GLN A 377 -2.49 12.06 -6.07
C GLN A 377 -1.25 12.97 -6.10
N LYS A 378 -0.55 13.12 -4.98
CA LYS A 378 0.62 14.02 -4.85
C LYS A 378 1.73 13.74 -5.89
N PHE A 379 1.83 12.52 -6.40
CA PHE A 379 2.81 12.17 -7.41
C PHE A 379 2.33 12.42 -8.84
N TRP A 380 1.04 12.73 -9.01
CA TRP A 380 0.42 13.10 -10.29
C TRP A 380 0.37 14.62 -10.49
N GLU A 381 0.51 15.40 -9.42
CA GLU A 381 0.60 16.87 -9.47
C GLU A 381 2.01 17.37 -9.85
N ALA A 382 3.05 16.57 -9.62
CA ALA A 382 4.38 16.78 -10.13
C ALA A 382 4.43 16.46 -11.64
N PRO A 383 5.44 16.90 -12.41
CA PRO A 383 5.55 16.49 -13.80
C PRO A 383 5.74 14.97 -13.86
N VAL A 384 4.61 14.26 -13.87
CA VAL A 384 4.57 12.83 -14.16
C VAL A 384 5.04 12.65 -15.60
N PRO A 385 5.94 11.71 -15.90
CA PRO A 385 6.31 11.42 -17.26
C PRO A 385 5.07 11.19 -18.12
N HIS A 386 4.96 11.85 -19.27
CA HIS A 386 3.79 11.77 -20.16
C HIS A 386 3.39 10.34 -20.48
N ASP A 387 4.35 9.44 -20.60
CA ASP A 387 4.16 8.03 -20.85
C ASP A 387 3.41 7.28 -19.74
N VAL A 388 3.35 7.80 -18.51
CA VAL A 388 2.52 7.23 -17.45
C VAL A 388 1.08 7.73 -17.56
N HIS A 389 0.85 9.00 -17.91
CA HIS A 389 -0.50 9.51 -18.17
C HIS A 389 -1.18 8.74 -19.31
N ASP A 390 -0.43 8.43 -20.36
CA ASP A 390 -0.92 7.76 -21.56
C ASP A 390 -1.36 6.29 -21.29
N LEU A 391 -1.00 5.73 -20.11
CA LEU A 391 -1.45 4.39 -19.69
C LEU A 391 -2.92 4.36 -19.27
N PHE A 392 -3.48 5.51 -18.90
CA PHE A 392 -4.80 5.57 -18.29
C PHE A 392 -5.78 6.31 -19.18
N GLN A 393 -6.90 5.68 -19.45
CA GLN A 393 -8.04 6.34 -20.07
C GLN A 393 -8.68 7.35 -19.09
N GLN A 394 -8.68 7.01 -17.81
CA GLN A 394 -9.26 7.83 -16.77
C GLN A 394 -8.47 7.72 -15.47
N VAL A 395 -8.20 8.87 -14.85
CA VAL A 395 -7.65 9.01 -13.51
C VAL A 395 -8.61 9.86 -12.69
N SER A 396 -9.09 9.33 -11.59
CA SER A 396 -10.09 9.98 -10.73
C SER A 396 -9.60 10.06 -9.30
N TRP A 397 -9.80 11.22 -8.66
CA TRP A 397 -9.46 11.43 -7.27
C TRP A 397 -10.72 11.73 -6.47
N VAL A 398 -10.93 10.98 -5.39
CA VAL A 398 -12.12 11.05 -4.54
C VAL A 398 -11.73 11.43 -3.10
N PRO A 399 -12.61 12.08 -2.32
CA PRO A 399 -13.97 12.48 -2.70
C PRO A 399 -13.97 13.49 -3.84
N GLY A 400 -14.95 13.40 -4.72
CA GLY A 400 -15.03 14.28 -5.89
C GLY A 400 -16.12 13.90 -6.88
N ILE A 401 -16.17 14.63 -8.00
CA ILE A 401 -17.10 14.34 -9.08
C ILE A 401 -16.39 13.47 -10.12
N VAL A 402 -16.93 12.29 -10.36
CA VAL A 402 -16.44 11.33 -11.36
C VAL A 402 -17.60 11.01 -12.29
N ASP A 403 -17.45 11.29 -13.59
CA ASP A 403 -18.48 11.10 -14.62
C ASP A 403 -19.83 11.78 -14.28
N GLY A 404 -19.76 12.94 -13.64
CA GLY A 404 -20.95 13.71 -13.22
C GLY A 404 -21.63 13.21 -11.94
N GLN A 405 -21.11 12.18 -11.31
CA GLN A 405 -21.58 11.65 -10.03
C GLN A 405 -20.64 12.03 -8.90
N VAL A 406 -21.19 12.37 -7.74
CA VAL A 406 -20.40 12.60 -6.53
C VAL A 406 -20.04 11.24 -5.94
N ILE A 407 -18.74 10.98 -5.77
CA ILE A 407 -18.24 9.81 -5.06
C ILE A 407 -17.67 10.25 -3.73
N GLU A 408 -18.32 9.82 -2.66
CA GLU A 408 -17.93 10.09 -1.27
C GLU A 408 -17.13 8.90 -0.74
N GLN A 409 -15.82 8.90 -1.04
CA GLN A 409 -14.87 7.92 -0.53
C GLN A 409 -13.78 8.65 0.24
N TYR A 410 -13.65 8.37 1.52
CA TYR A 410 -12.77 9.06 2.45
C TYR A 410 -11.71 8.16 3.09
N SER A 411 -11.77 6.85 2.88
CA SER A 411 -10.82 5.91 3.46
C SER A 411 -10.18 5.01 2.41
N HIS A 412 -8.90 4.71 2.57
CA HIS A 412 -8.16 3.82 1.67
C HIS A 412 -8.78 2.40 1.65
N GLY A 413 -9.13 1.86 2.83
CA GLY A 413 -9.73 0.53 2.94
C GLY A 413 -11.13 0.40 2.35
N GLY A 414 -11.87 1.52 2.21
CA GLY A 414 -13.27 1.54 1.79
C GLY A 414 -13.53 1.30 0.30
N PHE A 415 -12.54 1.44 -0.58
CA PHE A 415 -12.74 1.35 -2.03
C PHE A 415 -13.45 0.08 -2.50
N SER A 416 -13.14 -1.06 -1.89
CA SER A 416 -13.71 -2.36 -2.26
C SER A 416 -15.13 -2.60 -1.76
N THR A 417 -15.68 -1.72 -0.91
CA THR A 417 -17.01 -1.89 -0.29
C THR A 417 -17.91 -0.68 -0.48
N ASN A 418 -17.39 0.47 -0.92
CA ASN A 418 -18.17 1.67 -1.16
C ASN A 418 -19.16 1.48 -2.32
N PRO A 419 -20.48 1.67 -2.10
CA PRO A 419 -21.49 1.45 -3.12
C PRO A 419 -21.32 2.33 -4.36
N GLN A 420 -20.85 3.58 -4.20
CA GLN A 420 -20.68 4.53 -5.30
C GLN A 420 -19.47 4.14 -6.16
N VAL A 421 -18.35 3.73 -5.54
CA VAL A 421 -17.18 3.21 -6.24
C VAL A 421 -17.55 1.93 -7.01
N LEU A 422 -18.27 1.00 -6.37
CA LEU A 422 -18.67 -0.24 -7.02
C LEU A 422 -19.68 -0.01 -8.15
N ALA A 423 -20.62 0.94 -8.01
CA ALA A 423 -21.54 1.31 -9.08
C ALA A 423 -20.82 1.93 -10.28
N TRP A 424 -19.85 2.84 -10.02
CA TRP A 424 -18.99 3.38 -11.06
C TRP A 424 -18.20 2.28 -11.78
N LEU A 425 -17.60 1.37 -11.02
CA LEU A 425 -16.86 0.25 -11.58
C LEU A 425 -17.75 -0.67 -12.42
N ALA A 426 -18.96 -1.00 -11.94
CA ALA A 426 -19.92 -1.81 -12.67
C ALA A 426 -20.27 -1.21 -14.04
N SER A 427 -20.52 0.12 -14.10
CA SER A 427 -20.82 0.79 -15.38
C SER A 427 -19.68 0.67 -16.39
N ARG A 428 -18.43 0.66 -15.93
CA ARG A 428 -17.24 0.54 -16.79
C ARG A 428 -16.94 -0.90 -17.25
N LEU A 429 -17.39 -1.88 -16.47
CA LEU A 429 -17.21 -3.29 -16.81
C LEU A 429 -18.30 -3.81 -17.75
N VAL A 430 -19.52 -3.25 -17.64
CA VAL A 430 -20.67 -3.70 -18.45
C VAL A 430 -20.72 -3.00 -19.80
N ASP A 431 -20.37 -1.72 -19.87
CA ASP A 431 -20.49 -0.87 -21.06
C ASP A 431 -19.23 -0.89 -21.97
N SER A 432 -18.15 -1.57 -21.57
CA SER A 432 -16.90 -1.65 -22.33
C SER A 432 -16.83 -2.78 -23.34
#